data_031fc8c17dc12f30757ee7d702c78ebf
#
_entry.id   031fc8c17dc12f30757ee7d702c78ebf
#
_cell.length_a   1.000
_cell.length_b   1.000
_cell.length_c   1.000
_cell.angle_alpha   90.00
_cell.angle_beta   90.00
_cell.angle_gamma   90.00
#
_symmetry.space_group_name_H-M   'P 1'
#
loop_
_entity.id
_entity.type
_entity.pdbx_description
1 polymer ?
#
loop_
_entity_poly.entity_id
_entity_poly.type
_entity_poly.pdbx_seq_one_letter_code
_entity_poly.pdbx_strand_id
1 'polypeptide(L)'
;MKVKTLSLALAALCCVSGHTLAATYIHAGKLIDGIDDEVKIEQTIVVEGNKIILIDDGYLAPGAEDTLVDATNKTVMPGLMDMHAHLSSEYTKASYTEKFNLNAADYAFKSVGFAEKTLLAGFTTVRNLGDEYNVTVALKRAINKGLVTGPRIFTAAKSIATTGGHADPTNGYAATLVGDPGPKQGVINSPEEAYKAVRQRYKDGADLIKITATGG
;
A
#
# COMPACT_ATOMS: atom_id res chain seq x y z
N MET A 1 -53.74 18.87 -57.61
CA MET A 1 -53.56 19.19 -56.20
C MET A 1 -52.30 18.43 -55.71
N LYS A 2 -51.17 19.10 -55.47
CA LYS A 2 -49.93 18.49 -54.96
C LYS A 2 -49.80 18.84 -53.51
N VAL A 3 -49.87 17.82 -52.65
CA VAL A 3 -49.66 17.97 -51.20
C VAL A 3 -48.13 17.89 -50.95
N LYS A 4 -47.56 18.96 -50.43
CA LYS A 4 -46.16 19.02 -49.97
C LYS A 4 -46.10 18.53 -48.51
N THR A 5 -45.49 17.39 -48.31
CA THR A 5 -45.15 16.90 -46.98
C THR A 5 -43.90 17.62 -46.47
N LEU A 6 -44.09 18.37 -45.36
CA LEU A 6 -43.00 19.05 -44.66
C LEU A 6 -42.45 18.11 -43.61
N SER A 7 -41.23 17.59 -43.86
CA SER A 7 -40.51 16.74 -42.90
C SER A 7 -39.81 17.61 -41.89
N LEU A 8 -40.29 17.59 -40.62
CA LEU A 8 -39.67 18.23 -39.50
C LEU A 8 -38.59 17.30 -38.92
N ALA A 9 -37.34 17.62 -39.20
CA ALA A 9 -36.18 16.90 -38.56
C ALA A 9 -35.95 17.46 -37.16
N LEU A 10 -36.33 16.71 -36.14
CA LEU A 10 -36.04 17.00 -34.75
C LEU A 10 -34.62 16.55 -34.41
N ALA A 11 -33.66 17.49 -34.38
CA ALA A 11 -32.30 17.24 -33.92
C ALA A 11 -32.31 17.09 -32.40
N ALA A 12 -32.25 15.86 -31.90
CA ALA A 12 -32.05 15.57 -30.51
C ALA A 12 -30.59 15.90 -30.14
N LEU A 13 -30.38 17.05 -29.49
CA LEU A 13 -29.11 17.44 -28.89
C LEU A 13 -28.90 16.60 -27.63
N CYS A 14 -28.18 15.46 -27.74
CA CYS A 14 -27.74 14.68 -26.59
C CYS A 14 -26.72 15.53 -25.81
N CYS A 15 -27.18 16.25 -24.79
CA CYS A 15 -26.28 16.78 -23.76
C CYS A 15 -25.66 15.59 -23.01
N VAL A 16 -24.48 15.19 -23.40
CA VAL A 16 -23.63 14.32 -22.59
C VAL A 16 -23.19 15.16 -21.39
N SER A 17 -23.96 15.09 -20.29
CA SER A 17 -23.53 15.62 -19.01
C SER A 17 -22.30 14.83 -18.57
N GLY A 18 -21.13 15.28 -18.96
CA GLY A 18 -19.88 14.82 -18.39
C GLY A 18 -19.92 15.16 -16.88
N HIS A 19 -20.07 14.16 -16.04
CA HIS A 19 -19.87 14.34 -14.62
C HIS A 19 -18.37 14.61 -14.44
N THR A 20 -17.99 15.86 -14.38
CA THR A 20 -16.66 16.24 -13.90
C THR A 20 -16.63 15.86 -12.43
N LEU A 21 -15.76 14.91 -12.07
CA LEU A 21 -15.48 14.62 -10.67
C LEU A 21 -14.92 15.90 -10.05
N ALA A 22 -15.45 16.28 -8.87
CA ALA A 22 -14.91 17.42 -8.13
C ALA A 22 -13.41 17.19 -7.90
N ALA A 23 -12.60 18.18 -8.28
CA ALA A 23 -11.16 18.12 -8.14
C ALA A 23 -10.71 18.61 -6.75
N THR A 24 -9.52 18.20 -6.33
CA THR A 24 -8.88 18.76 -5.15
C THR A 24 -7.69 19.61 -5.59
N TYR A 25 -7.74 20.89 -5.22
CA TYR A 25 -6.64 21.85 -5.43
C TYR A 25 -5.81 21.93 -4.16
N ILE A 26 -4.51 21.67 -4.26
CA ILE A 26 -3.57 21.78 -3.15
C ILE A 26 -2.67 22.98 -3.44
N HIS A 27 -2.78 24.03 -2.65
CA HIS A 27 -1.88 25.18 -2.73
C HIS A 27 -0.65 24.94 -1.87
N ALA A 28 0.46 24.62 -2.49
CA ALA A 28 1.74 24.32 -1.83
C ALA A 28 2.61 25.59 -1.77
N GLY A 29 3.03 25.99 -0.56
CA GLY A 29 4.01 27.09 -0.42
C GLY A 29 5.37 26.70 -0.98
N LYS A 30 5.74 25.44 -0.78
CA LYS A 30 6.91 24.79 -1.40
C LYS A 30 6.53 23.42 -1.91
N LEU A 31 7.03 23.02 -3.07
CA LEU A 31 6.85 21.69 -3.62
C LEU A 31 8.20 21.04 -3.92
N ILE A 32 8.40 19.86 -3.37
CA ILE A 32 9.45 18.90 -3.75
C ILE A 32 8.76 17.82 -4.56
N ASP A 33 8.90 17.83 -5.89
CA ASP A 33 8.20 16.88 -6.76
C ASP A 33 8.94 15.55 -6.98
N GLY A 34 10.22 15.50 -6.61
CA GLY A 34 11.09 14.33 -6.78
C GLY A 34 11.55 14.11 -8.22
N ILE A 35 11.36 15.10 -9.10
CA ILE A 35 11.80 15.10 -10.50
C ILE A 35 12.99 16.03 -10.67
N ASP A 36 12.86 17.26 -10.18
CA ASP A 36 13.90 18.28 -10.25
C ASP A 36 14.66 18.36 -8.92
N ASP A 37 15.90 18.82 -8.97
CA ASP A 37 16.72 19.07 -7.77
C ASP A 37 16.32 20.37 -7.05
N GLU A 38 15.49 21.20 -7.67
CA GLU A 38 15.05 22.48 -7.13
C GLU A 38 13.68 22.39 -6.45
N VAL A 39 13.54 23.15 -5.36
CA VAL A 39 12.26 23.31 -4.68
C VAL A 39 11.43 24.35 -5.40
N LYS A 40 10.27 23.97 -5.93
CA LYS A 40 9.32 24.90 -6.56
C LYS A 40 8.55 25.68 -5.49
N ILE A 41 8.29 26.95 -5.76
CA ILE A 41 7.62 27.88 -4.83
C ILE A 41 6.24 28.21 -5.37
N GLU A 42 5.25 28.31 -4.48
CA GLU A 42 3.88 28.76 -4.81
C GLU A 42 3.28 27.94 -5.96
N GLN A 43 3.02 26.65 -5.71
CA GLN A 43 2.50 25.72 -6.70
C GLN A 43 1.05 25.33 -6.38
N THR A 44 0.26 25.12 -7.43
CA THR A 44 -1.03 24.41 -7.34
C THR A 44 -0.89 23.00 -7.87
N ILE A 45 -1.32 22.02 -7.07
CA ILE A 45 -1.42 20.61 -7.49
C ILE A 45 -2.92 20.30 -7.60
N VAL A 46 -3.37 19.87 -8.77
CA VAL A 46 -4.77 19.49 -9.01
C VAL A 46 -4.87 17.97 -9.07
N VAL A 47 -5.76 17.43 -8.25
CA VAL A 47 -6.01 15.98 -8.15
C VAL A 47 -7.46 15.70 -8.52
N GLU A 48 -7.66 14.79 -9.49
CA GLU A 48 -8.95 14.22 -9.82
C GLU A 48 -8.97 12.73 -9.48
N GLY A 49 -9.91 12.32 -8.64
CA GLY A 49 -9.97 10.96 -8.15
C GLY A 49 -8.68 10.57 -7.41
N ASN A 50 -7.84 9.74 -8.02
CA ASN A 50 -6.57 9.27 -7.45
C ASN A 50 -5.34 9.67 -8.27
N LYS A 51 -5.47 10.69 -9.14
CA LYS A 51 -4.39 11.12 -10.04
C LYS A 51 -4.14 12.60 -9.92
N ILE A 52 -2.87 12.98 -9.91
CA ILE A 52 -2.45 14.35 -10.16
C ILE A 52 -2.61 14.59 -11.66
N ILE A 53 -3.43 15.60 -12.02
CA ILE A 53 -3.71 15.94 -13.43
C ILE A 53 -3.00 17.22 -13.87
N LEU A 54 -2.61 18.07 -12.91
CA LEU A 54 -1.90 19.31 -13.17
C LEU A 54 -1.00 19.67 -11.99
N ILE A 55 0.15 20.21 -12.28
CA ILE A 55 0.98 21.00 -11.38
C ILE A 55 1.32 22.28 -12.12
N ASP A 56 1.01 23.44 -11.54
CA ASP A 56 1.17 24.73 -12.18
C ASP A 56 1.66 25.79 -11.19
N ASP A 57 2.29 26.82 -11.70
CA ASP A 57 2.81 27.94 -10.93
C ASP A 57 1.66 28.83 -10.38
N GLY A 58 1.85 29.31 -9.16
CA GLY A 58 0.89 30.16 -8.47
C GLY A 58 -0.29 29.39 -7.86
N TYR A 59 -1.26 30.15 -7.33
CA TYR A 59 -2.43 29.61 -6.65
C TYR A 59 -3.67 29.74 -7.52
N LEU A 60 -3.99 28.67 -8.26
CA LEU A 60 -5.19 28.64 -9.12
C LEU A 60 -6.46 28.59 -8.27
N ALA A 61 -7.46 29.34 -8.65
CA ALA A 61 -8.76 29.32 -7.98
C ALA A 61 -9.51 28.01 -8.28
N PRO A 62 -9.97 27.26 -7.26
CA PRO A 62 -10.82 26.09 -7.47
C PRO A 62 -12.20 26.50 -8.00
N GLY A 63 -12.88 25.61 -8.71
CA GLY A 63 -14.27 25.74 -9.10
C GLY A 63 -15.21 25.63 -7.89
N ALA A 64 -16.50 25.92 -8.09
CA ALA A 64 -17.49 25.94 -7.01
C ALA A 64 -17.70 24.59 -6.31
N GLU A 65 -17.48 23.49 -7.03
CA GLU A 65 -17.65 22.11 -6.53
C GLU A 65 -16.31 21.48 -6.08
N ASP A 66 -15.18 22.16 -6.31
CA ASP A 66 -13.85 21.64 -6.01
C ASP A 66 -13.48 21.87 -4.53
N THR A 67 -12.54 21.08 -4.05
CA THR A 67 -12.01 21.19 -2.69
C THR A 67 -10.67 21.90 -2.70
N LEU A 68 -10.46 22.87 -1.81
CA LEU A 68 -9.18 23.53 -1.59
C LEU A 68 -8.51 22.96 -0.33
N VAL A 69 -7.24 22.53 -0.50
CA VAL A 69 -6.32 22.20 0.60
C VAL A 69 -5.28 23.31 0.68
N ASP A 70 -5.36 24.14 1.71
CA ASP A 70 -4.39 25.20 1.95
C ASP A 70 -3.13 24.64 2.64
N ALA A 71 -2.04 24.58 1.88
CA ALA A 71 -0.70 24.25 2.32
C ALA A 71 0.31 25.36 1.94
N THR A 72 -0.17 26.62 1.83
CA THR A 72 0.65 27.77 1.43
C THR A 72 1.81 28.05 2.37
N ASN A 73 1.71 27.64 3.62
CA ASN A 73 2.78 27.75 4.63
C ASN A 73 3.54 26.44 4.87
N LYS A 74 3.38 25.43 3.98
CA LYS A 74 3.95 24.09 4.14
C LYS A 74 4.81 23.71 2.94
N THR A 75 5.62 22.70 3.14
CA THR A 75 6.28 21.96 2.06
C THR A 75 5.47 20.72 1.73
N VAL A 76 5.03 20.60 0.50
CA VAL A 76 4.35 19.42 -0.04
C VAL A 76 5.38 18.57 -0.77
N MET A 77 5.32 17.26 -0.61
CA MET A 77 6.20 16.30 -1.25
C MET A 77 5.48 14.98 -1.49
N PRO A 78 5.97 14.12 -2.39
CA PRO A 78 5.46 12.76 -2.52
C PRO A 78 5.54 12.00 -1.20
N GLY A 79 4.57 11.13 -0.93
CA GLY A 79 4.61 10.29 0.24
C GLY A 79 5.88 9.42 0.28
N LEU A 80 6.43 9.26 1.48
CA LEU A 80 7.63 8.46 1.71
C LEU A 80 7.37 6.97 1.43
N MET A 81 8.44 6.25 1.12
CA MET A 81 8.42 4.80 0.92
C MET A 81 9.35 4.11 1.90
N ASP A 82 8.81 3.17 2.71
CA ASP A 82 9.63 2.29 3.53
C ASP A 82 9.81 0.94 2.81
N MET A 83 11.04 0.67 2.40
CA MET A 83 11.37 -0.53 1.65
C MET A 83 11.72 -1.74 2.53
N HIS A 84 11.62 -1.64 3.86
CA HIS A 84 11.82 -2.73 4.81
C HIS A 84 10.93 -2.60 6.06
N ALA A 85 9.63 -2.81 5.88
CA ALA A 85 8.66 -2.74 6.97
C ALA A 85 8.20 -4.13 7.44
N HIS A 86 7.64 -4.17 8.66
CA HIS A 86 6.93 -5.30 9.24
C HIS A 86 5.63 -4.81 9.88
N LEU A 87 4.53 -4.85 9.14
CA LEU A 87 3.22 -4.31 9.57
C LEU A 87 2.41 -5.27 10.44
N SER A 88 2.88 -6.50 10.65
CA SER A 88 2.17 -7.49 11.48
C SER A 88 2.54 -7.44 12.96
N SER A 89 3.62 -6.77 13.33
CA SER A 89 4.12 -6.74 14.70
C SER A 89 4.90 -5.48 15.01
N GLU A 90 4.98 -5.14 16.30
CA GLU A 90 5.84 -4.11 16.87
C GLU A 90 6.58 -4.73 18.06
N TYR A 91 7.86 -4.45 18.21
CA TYR A 91 8.62 -4.95 19.35
C TYR A 91 8.20 -4.28 20.64
N THR A 92 7.63 -5.04 21.55
CA THR A 92 7.21 -4.63 22.89
C THR A 92 7.70 -5.64 23.91
N LYS A 93 7.55 -5.30 25.21
CA LYS A 93 7.85 -6.26 26.29
C LYS A 93 6.98 -7.51 26.23
N ALA A 94 5.80 -7.43 25.59
CA ALA A 94 4.87 -8.54 25.45
C ALA A 94 5.14 -9.40 24.19
N SER A 95 5.99 -8.95 23.26
CA SER A 95 6.16 -9.63 21.94
C SER A 95 6.53 -11.11 22.03
N TYR A 96 7.28 -11.50 23.07
CA TYR A 96 7.61 -12.90 23.29
C TYR A 96 6.37 -13.72 23.69
N THR A 97 5.58 -13.23 24.64
CA THR A 97 4.39 -13.94 25.15
C THR A 97 3.24 -13.92 24.14
N GLU A 98 3.13 -12.89 23.32
CA GLU A 98 2.13 -12.78 22.25
C GLU A 98 2.20 -13.96 21.27
N LYS A 99 3.38 -14.49 20.98
CA LYS A 99 3.57 -15.65 20.11
C LYS A 99 2.85 -16.92 20.60
N PHE A 100 2.55 -17.00 21.90
CA PHE A 100 1.86 -18.14 22.49
C PHE A 100 0.34 -17.91 22.67
N ASN A 101 -0.10 -16.66 22.63
CA ASN A 101 -1.46 -16.26 22.99
C ASN A 101 -2.27 -15.72 21.82
N LEU A 102 -1.60 -15.19 20.76
CA LEU A 102 -2.26 -14.55 19.63
C LEU A 102 -2.43 -15.51 18.45
N ASN A 103 -3.56 -15.39 17.79
CA ASN A 103 -3.91 -16.09 16.56
C ASN A 103 -3.84 -15.16 15.34
N ALA A 104 -4.04 -15.70 14.15
CA ALA A 104 -3.99 -14.93 12.90
C ALA A 104 -4.93 -13.71 12.89
N ALA A 105 -6.12 -13.82 13.51
CA ALA A 105 -7.07 -12.72 13.59
C ALA A 105 -6.55 -11.57 14.47
N ASP A 106 -5.89 -11.89 15.58
CA ASP A 106 -5.31 -10.87 16.48
C ASP A 106 -4.22 -10.08 15.76
N TYR A 107 -3.32 -10.77 15.06
CA TYR A 107 -2.29 -10.13 14.22
C TYR A 107 -2.91 -9.30 13.08
N ALA A 108 -4.00 -9.77 12.48
CA ALA A 108 -4.69 -9.01 11.43
C ALA A 108 -5.24 -7.69 11.97
N PHE A 109 -5.91 -7.69 13.13
CA PHE A 109 -6.42 -6.46 13.76
C PHE A 109 -5.28 -5.52 14.20
N LYS A 110 -4.21 -6.04 14.79
CA LYS A 110 -3.03 -5.23 15.13
C LYS A 110 -2.43 -4.57 13.89
N SER A 111 -2.34 -5.31 12.78
CA SER A 111 -1.75 -4.82 11.53
C SER A 111 -2.54 -3.65 10.90
N VAL A 112 -3.85 -3.56 11.13
CA VAL A 112 -4.66 -2.40 10.69
C VAL A 112 -4.18 -1.12 11.40
N GLY A 113 -4.01 -1.16 12.72
CA GLY A 113 -3.52 0.00 13.48
C GLY A 113 -2.09 0.40 13.09
N PHE A 114 -1.22 -0.57 12.81
CA PHE A 114 0.14 -0.28 12.35
C PHE A 114 0.16 0.32 10.94
N ALA A 115 -0.71 -0.14 10.04
CA ALA A 115 -0.84 0.43 8.72
C ALA A 115 -1.31 1.89 8.75
N GLU A 116 -2.32 2.19 9.55
CA GLU A 116 -2.81 3.55 9.74
C GLU A 116 -1.73 4.47 10.34
N LYS A 117 -1.07 4.04 11.41
CA LYS A 117 0.06 4.76 12.03
C LYS A 117 1.18 5.05 11.02
N THR A 118 1.51 4.07 10.18
CA THR A 118 2.53 4.20 9.13
C THR A 118 2.13 5.23 8.08
N LEU A 119 0.88 5.18 7.61
CA LEU A 119 0.36 6.14 6.64
C LEU A 119 0.34 7.56 7.21
N LEU A 120 -0.13 7.74 8.45
CA LEU A 120 -0.18 9.05 9.12
C LEU A 120 1.22 9.62 9.42
N ALA A 121 2.24 8.77 9.51
CA ALA A 121 3.64 9.20 9.58
C ALA A 121 4.22 9.65 8.22
N GLY A 122 3.41 9.61 7.13
CA GLY A 122 3.80 10.06 5.79
C GLY A 122 4.30 8.96 4.86
N PHE A 123 4.33 7.70 5.30
CA PHE A 123 4.71 6.58 4.44
C PHE A 123 3.50 6.06 3.66
N THR A 124 3.42 6.43 2.39
CA THR A 124 2.30 6.07 1.51
C THR A 124 2.50 4.74 0.79
N THR A 125 3.71 4.20 0.80
CA THR A 125 4.06 2.90 0.22
C THR A 125 5.04 2.18 1.14
N VAL A 126 4.82 0.87 1.34
CA VAL A 126 5.74 0.03 2.12
C VAL A 126 6.01 -1.29 1.43
N ARG A 127 7.22 -1.80 1.63
CA ARG A 127 7.60 -3.16 1.28
C ARG A 127 7.71 -3.99 2.56
N ASN A 128 6.71 -4.85 2.80
CA ASN A 128 6.65 -5.70 3.98
C ASN A 128 7.44 -6.99 3.73
N LEU A 129 8.52 -7.18 4.47
CA LEU A 129 9.52 -8.22 4.21
C LEU A 129 9.43 -9.45 5.13
N GLY A 130 8.26 -9.76 5.58
CA GLY A 130 7.97 -10.95 6.35
C GLY A 130 6.83 -10.74 7.32
N ASP A 131 5.98 -11.73 7.47
CA ASP A 131 4.92 -11.74 8.46
C ASP A 131 4.60 -13.15 8.95
N GLU A 132 3.80 -13.21 10.02
CA GLU A 132 3.17 -14.42 10.48
C GLU A 132 1.78 -14.54 9.85
N TYR A 133 1.36 -15.76 9.52
CA TYR A 133 0.01 -16.11 9.07
C TYR A 133 -0.46 -15.42 7.77
N ASN A 134 0.42 -14.80 6.98
CA ASN A 134 0.08 -14.05 5.76
C ASN A 134 -0.90 -12.87 6.01
N VAL A 135 -0.86 -12.28 7.19
CA VAL A 135 -1.78 -11.18 7.55
C VAL A 135 -1.57 -9.94 6.69
N THR A 136 -0.35 -9.67 6.25
CA THR A 136 -0.07 -8.50 5.38
C THR A 136 -0.60 -8.68 3.97
N VAL A 137 -0.77 -9.92 3.49
CA VAL A 137 -1.50 -10.21 2.24
C VAL A 137 -2.99 -9.89 2.40
N ALA A 138 -3.57 -10.25 3.54
CA ALA A 138 -4.97 -9.93 3.84
C ALA A 138 -5.16 -8.41 4.03
N LEU A 139 -4.26 -7.75 4.75
CA LEU A 139 -4.25 -6.30 4.95
C LEU A 139 -4.18 -5.54 3.62
N LYS A 140 -3.25 -5.90 2.73
CA LYS A 140 -3.16 -5.34 1.38
C LYS A 140 -4.48 -5.45 0.63
N ARG A 141 -5.13 -6.62 0.68
CA ARG A 141 -6.44 -6.82 0.03
C ARG A 141 -7.52 -5.94 0.64
N ALA A 142 -7.53 -5.78 1.95
CA ALA A 142 -8.49 -4.94 2.66
C ALA A 142 -8.30 -3.44 2.31
N ILE A 143 -7.06 -2.96 2.28
CA ILE A 143 -6.74 -1.58 1.86
C ILE A 143 -7.16 -1.35 0.40
N ASN A 144 -6.82 -2.26 -0.52
CA ASN A 144 -7.16 -2.13 -1.94
C ASN A 144 -8.68 -2.15 -2.20
N LYS A 145 -9.46 -2.72 -1.29
CA LYS A 145 -10.94 -2.71 -1.32
C LYS A 145 -11.57 -1.55 -0.56
N GLY A 146 -10.77 -0.67 0.04
CA GLY A 146 -11.25 0.44 0.84
C GLY A 146 -11.91 0.03 2.16
N LEU A 147 -11.68 -1.19 2.65
CA LEU A 147 -12.24 -1.67 3.93
C LEU A 147 -11.50 -1.11 5.15
N VAL A 148 -10.22 -0.82 4.99
CA VAL A 148 -9.36 -0.20 6.02
C VAL A 148 -8.40 0.80 5.37
N THR A 149 -7.94 1.77 6.15
CA THR A 149 -6.99 2.80 5.72
C THR A 149 -5.56 2.32 5.95
N GLY A 150 -4.66 2.58 5.00
CA GLY A 150 -3.25 2.24 5.11
C GLY A 150 -2.47 2.56 3.84
N PRO A 151 -1.14 2.37 3.86
CA PRO A 151 -0.27 2.59 2.71
C PRO A 151 -0.49 1.54 1.62
N ARG A 152 0.04 1.79 0.43
CA ARG A 152 0.19 0.74 -0.59
C ARG A 152 1.21 -0.28 -0.10
N ILE A 153 0.82 -1.56 -0.07
CA ILE A 153 1.66 -2.64 0.45
C ILE A 153 2.14 -3.54 -0.68
N PHE A 154 3.47 -3.72 -0.74
CA PHE A 154 4.12 -4.82 -1.45
C PHE A 154 4.62 -5.81 -0.41
N THR A 155 4.13 -7.04 -0.41
CA THR A 155 4.45 -8.01 0.65
C THR A 155 5.18 -9.22 0.12
N ALA A 156 6.18 -9.67 0.88
CA ALA A 156 6.85 -10.96 0.68
C ALA A 156 6.06 -12.13 1.32
N ALA A 157 4.96 -11.84 2.02
CA ALA A 157 4.35 -12.78 2.93
C ALA A 157 5.42 -13.34 3.92
N LYS A 158 5.58 -14.63 4.06
CA LYS A 158 6.62 -15.21 4.92
C LYS A 158 7.99 -15.19 4.25
N SER A 159 9.01 -14.75 4.96
CA SER A 159 10.43 -14.81 4.51
C SER A 159 10.89 -16.24 4.32
N ILE A 160 11.96 -16.43 3.53
CA ILE A 160 12.61 -17.72 3.30
C ILE A 160 14.01 -17.68 3.93
N ALA A 161 14.36 -18.72 4.69
CA ALA A 161 15.64 -18.93 5.33
C ALA A 161 16.05 -20.41 5.25
N THR A 162 17.27 -20.73 5.65
CA THR A 162 17.68 -22.09 5.96
C THR A 162 17.38 -22.46 7.41
N THR A 163 17.43 -23.74 7.78
CA THR A 163 17.37 -24.16 9.19
C THR A 163 18.42 -23.42 10.01
N GLY A 164 18.00 -22.82 11.13
CA GLY A 164 18.84 -21.99 11.98
C GLY A 164 19.21 -20.61 11.41
N GLY A 165 18.73 -20.27 10.19
CA GLY A 165 18.92 -18.94 9.60
C GLY A 165 18.04 -17.88 10.28
N HIS A 166 18.33 -16.59 10.01
CA HIS A 166 17.68 -15.45 10.67
C HIS A 166 16.14 -15.49 10.68
N ALA A 167 15.51 -15.95 9.59
CA ALA A 167 14.05 -16.02 9.49
C ALA A 167 13.49 -17.42 9.76
N ASP A 168 14.26 -18.33 10.33
CA ASP A 168 13.72 -19.60 10.82
C ASP A 168 12.79 -19.34 12.00
N PRO A 169 11.47 -19.63 11.88
CA PRO A 169 10.48 -19.28 12.90
C PRO A 169 10.64 -20.08 14.19
N THR A 170 11.53 -21.10 14.22
CA THR A 170 11.71 -22.00 15.34
C THR A 170 12.95 -21.67 16.19
N ASN A 171 13.73 -20.69 15.78
CA ASN A 171 14.93 -20.28 16.53
C ASN A 171 14.61 -19.90 17.98
N GLY A 172 15.29 -20.53 18.92
CA GLY A 172 15.17 -20.24 20.35
C GLY A 172 13.94 -20.85 21.05
N TYR A 173 13.15 -21.68 20.37
CA TYR A 173 12.04 -22.40 20.97
C TYR A 173 12.37 -23.83 21.32
N ALA A 174 11.71 -24.37 22.34
CA ALA A 174 11.76 -25.80 22.61
C ALA A 174 11.15 -26.60 21.43
N ALA A 175 11.84 -27.63 20.98
CA ALA A 175 11.42 -28.43 19.83
C ALA A 175 10.00 -29.02 19.96
N THR A 176 9.56 -29.29 21.19
CA THR A 176 8.20 -29.77 21.50
C THR A 176 7.10 -28.75 21.22
N LEU A 177 7.45 -27.47 21.09
CA LEU A 177 6.46 -26.39 20.85
C LEU A 177 6.29 -26.04 19.37
N VAL A 178 7.33 -26.21 18.55
CA VAL A 178 7.36 -25.63 17.19
C VAL A 178 7.55 -26.66 16.07
N GLY A 179 7.96 -27.88 16.39
CA GLY A 179 8.18 -28.94 15.40
C GLY A 179 9.35 -28.64 14.44
N ASP A 180 9.33 -29.30 13.28
CA ASP A 180 10.33 -29.16 12.21
C ASP A 180 9.73 -28.41 11.02
N PRO A 181 10.08 -27.13 10.81
CA PRO A 181 9.51 -26.32 9.74
C PRO A 181 10.12 -26.66 8.39
N GLY A 182 9.30 -26.58 7.34
CA GLY A 182 9.73 -26.81 5.96
C GLY A 182 9.39 -25.63 5.02
N PRO A 183 9.37 -25.88 3.70
CA PRO A 183 9.15 -24.84 2.69
C PRO A 183 7.87 -24.00 2.88
N LYS A 184 6.81 -24.60 3.43
CA LYS A 184 5.57 -23.88 3.73
C LYS A 184 5.78 -22.80 4.80
N GLN A 185 6.55 -23.11 5.83
CA GLN A 185 6.92 -22.20 6.90
C GLN A 185 8.10 -21.27 6.53
N GLY A 186 8.68 -21.45 5.33
CA GLY A 186 9.77 -20.63 4.83
C GLY A 186 11.16 -21.17 5.15
N VAL A 187 11.29 -22.42 5.63
CA VAL A 187 12.60 -23.06 5.89
C VAL A 187 12.93 -23.99 4.75
N ILE A 188 14.14 -23.83 4.19
CA ILE A 188 14.63 -24.58 3.03
C ILE A 188 16.09 -24.99 3.24
N ASN A 189 16.44 -26.17 2.77
CA ASN A 189 17.80 -26.73 2.87
C ASN A 189 18.28 -27.33 1.54
N SER A 190 17.47 -27.25 0.47
CA SER A 190 17.85 -27.74 -0.86
C SER A 190 17.24 -26.89 -1.97
N PRO A 191 17.71 -26.98 -3.23
CA PRO A 191 17.11 -26.32 -4.37
C PRO A 191 15.65 -26.72 -4.59
N GLU A 192 15.26 -27.97 -4.38
CA GLU A 192 13.89 -28.46 -4.53
C GLU A 192 12.97 -27.85 -3.51
N GLU A 193 13.44 -27.67 -2.28
CA GLU A 193 12.70 -26.97 -1.22
C GLU A 193 12.56 -25.47 -1.51
N ALA A 194 13.60 -24.85 -2.06
CA ALA A 194 13.52 -23.47 -2.52
C ALA A 194 12.43 -23.30 -3.59
N TYR A 195 12.34 -24.22 -4.55
CA TYR A 195 11.27 -24.24 -5.54
C TYR A 195 9.88 -24.30 -4.89
N LYS A 196 9.69 -25.19 -3.94
CA LYS A 196 8.43 -25.32 -3.21
C LYS A 196 8.09 -24.05 -2.42
N ALA A 197 9.07 -23.46 -1.74
CA ALA A 197 8.87 -22.26 -0.94
C ALA A 197 8.46 -21.06 -1.82
N VAL A 198 9.14 -20.83 -2.94
CA VAL A 198 8.81 -19.73 -3.88
C VAL A 198 7.40 -19.92 -4.45
N ARG A 199 7.04 -21.14 -4.89
CA ARG A 199 5.68 -21.42 -5.38
C ARG A 199 4.63 -21.29 -4.30
N GLN A 200 4.96 -21.59 -3.05
CA GLN A 200 4.06 -21.34 -1.92
C GLN A 200 3.84 -19.82 -1.72
N ARG A 201 4.88 -18.99 -1.79
CA ARG A 201 4.75 -17.50 -1.71
C ARG A 201 3.84 -16.96 -2.81
N TYR A 202 4.03 -17.43 -4.05
CA TYR A 202 3.14 -17.09 -5.16
C TYR A 202 1.68 -17.47 -4.86
N LYS A 203 1.45 -18.70 -4.40
CA LYS A 203 0.11 -19.18 -4.01
C LYS A 203 -0.51 -18.35 -2.89
N ASP A 204 0.29 -17.91 -1.93
CA ASP A 204 -0.14 -17.10 -0.79
C ASP A 204 -0.52 -15.67 -1.22
N GLY A 205 -0.04 -15.20 -2.38
CA GLY A 205 -0.31 -13.87 -2.94
C GLY A 205 0.76 -12.83 -2.61
N ALA A 206 2.00 -13.29 -2.38
CA ALA A 206 3.16 -12.43 -2.24
C ALA A 206 3.49 -11.71 -3.56
N ASP A 207 3.99 -10.47 -3.47
CA ASP A 207 4.44 -9.66 -4.61
C ASP A 207 5.93 -9.88 -4.92
N LEU A 208 6.67 -10.32 -3.95
CA LEU A 208 8.13 -10.48 -4.01
C LEU A 208 8.59 -11.63 -3.09
N ILE A 209 9.84 -12.02 -3.24
CA ILE A 209 10.48 -13.01 -2.38
C ILE A 209 11.49 -12.30 -1.48
N LYS A 210 11.36 -12.51 -0.18
CA LYS A 210 12.40 -12.16 0.81
C LYS A 210 13.17 -13.38 1.20
N ILE A 211 14.48 -13.31 1.07
CA ILE A 211 15.39 -14.31 1.62
C ILE A 211 16.26 -13.69 2.71
N THR A 212 16.58 -14.47 3.72
CA THR A 212 17.63 -14.18 4.69
C THR A 212 18.76 -15.17 4.44
N ALA A 213 19.81 -14.70 3.76
CA ALA A 213 20.90 -15.55 3.25
C ALA A 213 22.01 -15.80 4.27
N THR A 214 21.92 -15.15 5.43
CA THR A 214 22.90 -15.25 6.51
C THR A 214 22.20 -15.59 7.83
N GLY A 215 22.96 -15.87 8.88
CA GLY A 215 22.43 -16.22 10.20
C GLY A 215 21.81 -15.06 10.99
N GLY A 216 21.91 -13.83 10.51
CA GLY A 216 21.38 -12.63 11.17
C GLY A 216 22.45 -11.84 11.87
#